data_b674fde78091cc6161f7bbca5b29203c
#
_entry.id   b674fde78091cc6161f7bbca5b29203c
#
_cell.length_a   1.000
_cell.length_b   1.000
_cell.length_c   1.000
_cell.angle_alpha   90.00
_cell.angle_beta   90.00
_cell.angle_gamma   90.00
#
_symmetry.space_group_name_H-M   'P 1'
#
loop_
_entity.id
_entity.type
_entity.pdbx_description
1 polymer ?
#
loop_
_entity_poly.entity_id
_entity_poly.type
_entity_poly.pdbx_seq_one_letter_code
_entity_poly.pdbx_strand_id
1 'polypeptide(L)'
;MRKRRAGKITDNLWLLGTEELCVYLLVGSRDAAIISAGMNYIIPDVLKQIDAFGVDKNKIAHMIILHAHFDHVGIVPYFKRHYPQLIICASQRGWEVLAKPKAIEVINQYSMLTTKRVAGALEKISSLDWEWRDDVRGTALKDGDKIDLGDMEIGSVNLTV
;
A
#
# COMPACT_ATOMS: atom_id res chain seq x y z
N MET A 1 -5.27 9.48 -23.38
CA MET A 1 -5.24 8.95 -22.02
C MET A 1 -4.92 10.08 -21.05
N ARG A 2 -5.84 10.48 -20.16
CA ARG A 2 -5.55 11.54 -19.19
C ARG A 2 -4.53 10.98 -18.19
N LYS A 3 -3.34 11.57 -18.16
CA LYS A 3 -2.34 11.32 -17.10
C LYS A 3 -2.95 11.75 -15.76
N ARG A 4 -3.15 10.81 -14.86
CA ARG A 4 -3.67 11.10 -13.52
C ARG A 4 -2.51 11.52 -12.63
N ARG A 5 -2.55 12.76 -12.18
CA ARG A 5 -1.60 13.27 -11.18
C ARG A 5 -2.11 12.97 -9.77
N ALA A 6 -1.19 12.79 -8.84
CA ALA A 6 -1.52 12.71 -7.42
C ALA A 6 -2.33 13.94 -6.98
N GLY A 7 -3.37 13.70 -6.19
CA GLY A 7 -4.25 14.75 -5.72
C GLY A 7 -5.63 14.25 -5.33
N LYS A 8 -6.47 15.18 -4.96
CA LYS A 8 -7.85 14.94 -4.54
C LYS A 8 -8.71 14.50 -5.74
N ILE A 9 -9.41 13.37 -5.60
CA ILE A 9 -10.38 12.87 -6.58
C ILE A 9 -11.81 13.26 -6.18
N THR A 10 -12.15 13.00 -4.91
CA THR A 10 -13.42 13.41 -4.27
C THR A 10 -13.09 13.99 -2.89
N ASP A 11 -14.11 14.39 -2.12
CA ASP A 11 -13.88 14.91 -0.78
C ASP A 11 -13.22 13.91 0.17
N ASN A 12 -13.35 12.62 -0.10
CA ASN A 12 -12.84 11.55 0.75
C ASN A 12 -11.76 10.70 0.09
N LEU A 13 -11.54 10.84 -1.22
CA LEU A 13 -10.65 9.98 -1.99
C LEU A 13 -9.52 10.77 -2.64
N TRP A 14 -8.31 10.32 -2.41
CA TRP A 14 -7.07 10.88 -2.95
C TRP A 14 -6.31 9.85 -3.77
N LEU A 15 -5.62 10.31 -4.82
CA LEU A 15 -4.65 9.54 -5.58
C LEU A 15 -3.26 9.91 -5.09
N LEU A 16 -2.47 8.92 -4.71
CA LEU A 16 -1.08 9.07 -4.27
C LEU A 16 -0.15 8.27 -5.18
N GLY A 17 1.15 8.58 -5.12
CA GLY A 17 2.19 7.92 -5.90
C GLY A 17 2.54 8.70 -7.16
N THR A 18 2.85 7.97 -8.21
CA THR A 18 3.24 8.54 -9.51
C THR A 18 2.17 8.31 -10.57
N GLU A 19 2.37 8.89 -11.75
CA GLU A 19 1.42 8.71 -12.87
C GLU A 19 1.28 7.24 -13.31
N GLU A 20 2.35 6.47 -13.19
CA GLU A 20 2.41 5.07 -13.61
C GLU A 20 2.02 4.09 -12.50
N LEU A 21 2.35 4.47 -11.26
CA LEU A 21 2.10 3.64 -10.08
C LEU A 21 1.42 4.47 -9.01
N CYS A 22 0.14 4.22 -8.85
CA CYS A 22 -0.68 4.96 -7.91
C CYS A 22 -1.31 4.03 -6.87
N VAL A 23 -1.54 4.60 -5.70
CA VAL A 23 -2.34 4.02 -4.64
C VAL A 23 -3.44 5.01 -4.27
N TYR A 24 -4.51 4.51 -3.68
CA TYR A 24 -5.62 5.35 -3.26
C TYR A 24 -5.57 5.55 -1.74
N LEU A 25 -5.93 6.74 -1.30
CA LEU A 25 -6.15 7.04 0.11
C LEU A 25 -7.61 7.43 0.30
N LEU A 26 -8.35 6.63 1.04
CA LEU A 26 -9.74 6.89 1.40
C LEU A 26 -9.78 7.37 2.85
N VAL A 27 -10.33 8.57 3.07
CA VAL A 27 -10.36 9.22 4.37
C VAL A 27 -11.79 9.27 4.89
N GLY A 28 -12.07 8.51 5.94
CA GLY A 28 -13.32 8.56 6.69
C GLY A 28 -13.29 9.57 7.83
N SER A 29 -14.37 9.64 8.58
CA SER A 29 -14.49 10.57 9.73
C SER A 29 -13.55 10.19 10.89
N ARG A 30 -13.28 8.88 11.08
CA ARG A 30 -12.43 8.37 12.16
C ARG A 30 -11.08 7.89 11.65
N ASP A 31 -11.09 7.01 10.64
CA ASP A 31 -9.92 6.33 10.12
C ASP A 31 -9.77 6.57 8.62
N ALA A 32 -8.56 6.35 8.12
CA ALA A 32 -8.24 6.35 6.71
C ALA A 32 -7.62 5.01 6.30
N ALA A 33 -7.78 4.65 5.04
CA ALA A 33 -7.23 3.44 4.45
C ALA A 33 -6.45 3.74 3.17
N ILE A 34 -5.27 3.12 3.04
CA ILE A 34 -4.53 3.08 1.78
C ILE A 34 -4.95 1.82 1.03
N ILE A 35 -5.40 1.99 -0.20
CA ILE A 35 -5.88 0.90 -1.06
C ILE A 35 -4.87 0.69 -2.18
N SER A 36 -4.41 -0.53 -2.35
CA SER A 36 -3.24 -0.94 -3.12
C SER A 36 -1.92 -0.52 -2.43
N ALA A 37 -0.80 -1.08 -2.86
CA ALA A 37 0.48 -0.81 -2.20
C ALA A 37 1.67 -0.73 -3.18
N GLY A 38 1.41 -0.51 -4.44
CA GLY A 38 2.37 -0.13 -5.49
C GLY A 38 3.77 -0.72 -5.37
N MET A 39 4.73 0.02 -5.87
CA MET A 39 6.16 -0.32 -5.83
C MET A 39 6.88 0.41 -4.68
N ASN A 40 7.96 -0.20 -4.19
CA ASN A 40 8.80 0.36 -3.12
C ASN A 40 9.33 1.78 -3.41
N TYR A 41 9.67 2.09 -4.65
CA TYR A 41 10.26 3.39 -4.98
C TYR A 41 9.27 4.57 -4.95
N ILE A 42 7.96 4.32 -4.82
CA ILE A 42 6.99 5.40 -4.62
C ILE A 42 6.85 5.83 -3.15
N ILE A 43 7.49 5.14 -2.19
CA ILE A 43 7.41 5.45 -0.75
C ILE A 43 7.67 6.95 -0.48
N PRO A 44 8.75 7.56 -0.97
CA PRO A 44 9.02 8.97 -0.70
C PRO A 44 7.93 9.91 -1.25
N ASP A 45 7.40 9.60 -2.43
CA ASP A 45 6.33 10.39 -3.04
C ASP A 45 5.04 10.30 -2.22
N VAL A 46 4.66 9.09 -1.78
CA VAL A 46 3.47 8.86 -0.96
C VAL A 46 3.57 9.59 0.38
N LEU A 47 4.72 9.50 1.06
CA LEU A 47 4.93 10.18 2.34
C LEU A 47 4.82 11.70 2.19
N LYS A 48 5.47 12.25 1.18
CA LYS A 48 5.45 13.69 0.88
C LYS A 48 4.04 14.18 0.54
N GLN A 49 3.28 13.39 -0.20
CA GLN A 49 1.92 13.70 -0.60
C GLN A 49 0.94 13.64 0.57
N ILE A 50 1.05 12.66 1.46
CA ILE A 50 0.25 12.60 2.70
C ILE A 50 0.43 13.88 3.51
N ASP A 51 1.68 14.33 3.69
CA ASP A 51 1.97 15.57 4.40
C ASP A 51 1.43 16.81 3.64
N ALA A 52 1.66 16.90 2.34
CA ALA A 52 1.24 18.02 1.50
C ALA A 52 -0.29 18.18 1.42
N PHE A 53 -1.03 17.06 1.46
CA PHE A 53 -2.49 17.06 1.42
C PHE A 53 -3.14 17.29 2.78
N GLY A 54 -2.34 17.44 3.84
CA GLY A 54 -2.81 17.69 5.19
C GLY A 54 -3.57 16.53 5.82
N VAL A 55 -3.32 15.30 5.35
CA VAL A 55 -3.94 14.12 5.95
C VAL A 55 -3.21 13.76 7.24
N ASP A 56 -3.97 13.62 8.31
CA ASP A 56 -3.42 13.16 9.59
C ASP A 56 -2.98 11.69 9.46
N LYS A 57 -1.67 11.48 9.46
CA LYS A 57 -1.08 10.14 9.35
C LYS A 57 -1.45 9.21 10.50
N ASN A 58 -1.85 9.75 11.66
CA ASN A 58 -2.33 8.94 12.78
C ASN A 58 -3.72 8.33 12.50
N LYS A 59 -4.47 8.88 11.57
CA LYS A 59 -5.73 8.31 11.09
C LYS A 59 -5.55 7.14 10.13
N ILE A 60 -4.40 6.99 9.49
CA ILE A 60 -4.14 5.90 8.55
C ILE A 60 -4.03 4.59 9.34
N ALA A 61 -5.14 3.88 9.39
CA ALA A 61 -5.32 2.69 10.23
C ALA A 61 -5.30 1.38 9.44
N HIS A 62 -5.52 1.44 8.13
CA HIS A 62 -5.60 0.27 7.27
C HIS A 62 -4.80 0.45 5.98
N MET A 63 -4.18 -0.64 5.51
CA MET A 63 -3.61 -0.74 4.18
C MET A 63 -4.10 -2.05 3.57
N ILE A 64 -4.68 -1.96 2.36
CA ILE A 64 -5.34 -3.08 1.71
C ILE A 64 -4.51 -3.54 0.52
N ILE A 65 -4.02 -4.76 0.61
CA ILE A 65 -3.34 -5.45 -0.49
C ILE A 65 -4.42 -6.07 -1.40
N LEU A 66 -4.53 -5.56 -2.61
CA LEU A 66 -5.46 -6.09 -3.61
C LEU A 66 -4.93 -7.33 -4.32
N HIS A 67 -3.60 -7.44 -4.40
CA HIS A 67 -2.93 -8.48 -5.17
C HIS A 67 -1.50 -8.69 -4.63
N ALA A 68 -1.08 -9.95 -4.49
CA ALA A 68 0.19 -10.31 -3.85
C ALA A 68 1.40 -10.34 -4.80
N HIS A 69 1.40 -9.57 -5.88
CA HIS A 69 2.55 -9.38 -6.75
C HIS A 69 3.43 -8.21 -6.28
N PHE A 70 4.71 -8.24 -6.66
CA PHE A 70 5.72 -7.30 -6.19
C PHE A 70 5.38 -5.81 -6.45
N ASP A 71 4.67 -5.54 -7.53
CA ASP A 71 4.23 -4.20 -7.94
C ASP A 71 2.94 -3.71 -7.24
N HIS A 72 2.38 -4.54 -6.35
CA HIS A 72 1.19 -4.24 -5.56
C HIS A 72 1.40 -4.35 -4.05
N VAL A 73 2.61 -4.64 -3.61
CA VAL A 73 2.95 -4.82 -2.18
C VAL A 73 4.20 -4.06 -1.75
N GLY A 74 4.75 -3.23 -2.63
CA GLY A 74 6.08 -2.64 -2.45
C GLY A 74 6.22 -1.69 -1.27
N ILE A 75 5.19 -0.91 -0.92
CA ILE A 75 5.27 0.04 0.19
C ILE A 75 4.88 -0.57 1.54
N VAL A 76 4.29 -1.77 1.57
CA VAL A 76 3.72 -2.38 2.78
C VAL A 76 4.74 -2.51 3.92
N PRO A 77 5.94 -3.07 3.72
CA PRO A 77 6.86 -3.29 4.84
C PRO A 77 7.29 -1.99 5.52
N TYR A 78 7.61 -0.98 4.73
CA TYR A 78 7.98 0.33 5.26
C TYR A 78 6.86 0.93 6.11
N PHE A 79 5.65 0.98 5.59
CA PHE A 79 4.50 1.54 6.31
C PHE A 79 4.19 0.74 7.58
N LYS A 80 4.22 -0.58 7.53
CA LYS A 80 3.97 -1.41 8.72
C LYS A 80 4.98 -1.14 9.84
N ARG A 81 6.24 -0.94 9.51
CA ARG A 81 7.30 -0.67 10.48
C ARG A 81 7.26 0.74 11.07
N HIS A 82 6.76 1.72 10.30
CA HIS A 82 6.75 3.14 10.69
C HIS A 82 5.38 3.66 11.17
N TYR A 83 4.32 2.89 10.94
CA TYR A 83 2.96 3.19 11.39
C TYR A 83 2.46 2.04 12.29
N PRO A 84 2.77 2.08 13.60
CA PRO A 84 2.47 0.95 14.51
C PRO A 84 1.00 0.56 14.56
N GLN A 85 0.10 1.54 14.40
CA GLN A 85 -1.35 1.35 14.41
C GLN A 85 -1.87 0.69 13.12
N LEU A 86 -1.06 0.64 12.06
CA LEU A 86 -1.51 0.18 10.74
C LEU A 86 -1.83 -1.31 10.73
N ILE A 87 -3.04 -1.62 10.28
CA ILE A 87 -3.51 -2.99 10.03
C ILE A 87 -3.38 -3.27 8.54
N ILE A 88 -2.57 -4.24 8.18
CA ILE A 88 -2.43 -4.69 6.79
C ILE A 88 -3.52 -5.74 6.52
N CYS A 89 -4.33 -5.52 5.50
CA CYS A 89 -5.41 -6.40 5.10
C CYS A 89 -5.11 -7.01 3.73
N ALA A 90 -5.34 -8.31 3.60
CA ALA A 90 -5.24 -9.03 2.33
C ALA A 90 -6.20 -10.22 2.36
N SER A 91 -6.43 -10.86 1.22
CA SER A 91 -7.15 -12.13 1.19
C SER A 91 -6.36 -13.22 1.92
N GLN A 92 -7.04 -14.28 2.35
CA GLN A 92 -6.39 -15.46 2.94
C GLN A 92 -5.31 -16.00 2.00
N ARG A 93 -5.63 -16.15 0.71
CA ARG A 93 -4.67 -16.62 -0.29
C ARG A 93 -3.50 -15.64 -0.47
N GLY A 94 -3.73 -14.35 -0.41
CA GLY A 94 -2.67 -13.33 -0.43
C GLY A 94 -1.67 -13.55 0.69
N TRP A 95 -2.14 -13.73 1.91
CA TRP A 95 -1.29 -14.02 3.07
C TRP A 95 -0.55 -15.36 2.95
N GLU A 96 -1.19 -16.40 2.41
CA GLU A 96 -0.54 -17.70 2.16
C GLU A 96 0.64 -17.57 1.18
N VAL A 97 0.51 -16.72 0.16
CA VAL A 97 1.61 -16.41 -0.77
C VAL A 97 2.71 -15.62 -0.06
N LEU A 98 2.34 -14.55 0.64
CA LEU A 98 3.29 -13.66 1.31
C LEU A 98 4.00 -14.30 2.52
N ALA A 99 3.51 -15.44 3.00
CA ALA A 99 4.17 -16.24 4.03
C ALA A 99 5.26 -17.18 3.49
N LYS A 100 5.33 -17.37 2.17
CA LYS A 100 6.31 -18.30 1.57
C LYS A 100 7.68 -17.62 1.40
N PRO A 101 8.78 -18.18 1.94
CA PRO A 101 10.11 -17.59 1.79
C PRO A 101 10.50 -17.32 0.34
N LYS A 102 10.16 -18.24 -0.56
CA LYS A 102 10.43 -18.07 -2.00
C LYS A 102 9.67 -16.93 -2.64
N ALA A 103 8.43 -16.67 -2.22
CA ALA A 103 7.65 -15.53 -2.70
C ALA A 103 8.27 -14.21 -2.21
N ILE A 104 8.68 -14.14 -0.95
CA ILE A 104 9.37 -12.98 -0.36
C ILE A 104 10.67 -12.69 -1.13
N GLU A 105 11.48 -13.71 -1.39
CA GLU A 105 12.71 -13.59 -2.18
C GLU A 105 12.43 -12.99 -3.57
N VAL A 106 11.44 -13.53 -4.28
CA VAL A 106 11.05 -13.07 -5.61
C VAL A 106 10.54 -11.62 -5.58
N ILE A 107 9.70 -11.28 -4.61
CA ILE A 107 9.20 -9.91 -4.43
C ILE A 107 10.35 -8.93 -4.27
N ASN A 108 11.29 -9.21 -3.36
CA ASN A 108 12.44 -8.35 -3.12
C ASN A 108 13.35 -8.24 -4.34
N GLN A 109 13.60 -9.34 -5.01
CA GLN A 109 14.44 -9.38 -6.21
C GLN A 109 13.86 -8.53 -7.34
N TYR A 110 12.57 -8.71 -7.67
CA TYR A 110 11.90 -7.95 -8.73
C TYR A 110 11.72 -6.48 -8.35
N SER A 111 11.44 -6.19 -7.09
CA SER A 111 11.39 -4.81 -6.58
C SER A 111 12.72 -4.09 -6.78
N MET A 112 13.84 -4.74 -6.44
CA MET A 112 15.17 -4.17 -6.64
C MET A 112 15.51 -4.00 -8.12
N LEU A 113 15.23 -5.01 -8.95
CA LEU A 113 15.49 -4.95 -10.39
C LEU A 113 14.71 -3.81 -11.07
N THR A 114 13.45 -3.64 -10.71
CA THR A 114 12.62 -2.57 -11.26
C THR A 114 13.08 -1.20 -10.79
N THR A 115 13.40 -1.07 -9.50
CA THR A 115 13.92 0.18 -8.93
C THR A 115 15.18 0.65 -9.65
N LYS A 116 16.10 -0.25 -9.96
CA LYS A 116 17.34 0.08 -10.69
C LYS A 116 17.09 0.61 -12.11
N ARG A 117 15.95 0.29 -12.71
CA ARG A 117 15.57 0.75 -14.05
C ARG A 117 14.92 2.13 -14.06
N VAL A 118 14.49 2.63 -12.91
CA VAL A 118 13.85 3.93 -12.75
C VAL A 118 14.91 4.95 -12.33
N ALA A 119 15.09 5.99 -13.12
CA ALA A 119 16.11 7.01 -12.87
C ALA A 119 15.96 7.67 -11.50
N GLY A 120 17.03 7.63 -10.68
CA GLY A 120 17.07 8.21 -9.34
C GLY A 120 16.28 7.46 -8.26
N ALA A 121 15.57 6.39 -8.60
CA ALA A 121 14.71 5.69 -7.63
C ALA A 121 15.54 4.96 -6.56
N LEU A 122 16.64 4.34 -6.95
CA LEU A 122 17.49 3.60 -6.01
C LEU A 122 18.04 4.49 -4.89
N GLU A 123 18.50 5.70 -5.24
CA GLU A 123 19.01 6.66 -4.26
C GLU A 123 17.92 7.13 -3.28
N LYS A 124 16.70 7.31 -3.79
CA LYS A 124 15.55 7.74 -2.96
C LYS A 124 15.16 6.74 -1.89
N ILE A 125 15.36 5.43 -2.12
CA ILE A 125 14.95 4.37 -1.20
C ILE A 125 16.09 3.64 -0.52
N SER A 126 17.35 3.95 -0.84
CA SER A 126 18.52 3.24 -0.31
C SER A 126 18.62 3.26 1.21
N SER A 127 18.11 4.30 1.86
CA SER A 127 18.08 4.43 3.32
C SER A 127 16.79 3.94 3.97
N LEU A 128 15.81 3.46 3.18
CA LEU A 128 14.51 3.05 3.67
C LEU A 128 14.46 1.54 3.92
N ASP A 129 13.77 1.14 4.98
CA ASP A 129 13.54 -0.25 5.33
C ASP A 129 12.30 -0.81 4.62
N TRP A 130 12.43 -1.06 3.32
CA TRP A 130 11.34 -1.44 2.43
C TRP A 130 11.26 -2.93 2.11
N GLU A 131 12.27 -3.72 2.44
CA GLU A 131 12.34 -5.14 2.07
C GLU A 131 11.28 -5.96 2.81
N TRP A 132 10.67 -6.87 2.09
CA TRP A 132 9.81 -7.90 2.67
C TRP A 132 10.62 -8.89 3.48
N ARG A 133 10.16 -9.13 4.70
CA ARG A 133 10.65 -10.17 5.62
C ARG A 133 9.44 -10.80 6.32
N ASP A 134 9.68 -11.79 7.16
CA ASP A 134 8.64 -12.52 7.90
C ASP A 134 8.01 -11.72 9.05
N ASP A 135 8.45 -10.49 9.29
CA ASP A 135 7.90 -9.58 10.30
C ASP A 135 6.58 -8.91 9.88
N VAL A 136 6.23 -8.94 8.61
CA VAL A 136 4.98 -8.34 8.11
C VAL A 136 3.83 -9.31 8.24
N ARG A 137 2.88 -8.96 9.10
CA ARG A 137 1.66 -9.73 9.38
C ARG A 137 0.45 -8.81 9.31
N GLY A 138 -0.73 -9.39 9.14
CA GLY A 138 -1.97 -8.62 9.09
C GLY A 138 -3.21 -9.50 9.16
N THR A 139 -4.33 -8.91 8.77
CA THR A 139 -5.65 -9.52 8.83
C THR A 139 -6.02 -10.12 7.48
N ALA A 140 -6.55 -11.34 7.49
CA ALA A 140 -7.15 -11.95 6.32
C ALA A 140 -8.61 -11.49 6.18
N LEU A 141 -8.94 -10.89 5.04
CA LEU A 141 -10.30 -10.52 4.70
C LEU A 141 -11.01 -11.67 3.98
N LYS A 142 -12.27 -11.90 4.36
CA LYS A 142 -13.20 -12.82 3.71
C LYS A 142 -14.24 -12.04 2.92
N ASP A 143 -14.90 -12.72 2.01
CA ASP A 143 -16.05 -12.16 1.29
C ASP A 143 -17.12 -11.68 2.28
N GLY A 144 -17.56 -10.45 2.09
CA GLY A 144 -18.53 -9.79 2.96
C GLY A 144 -17.96 -9.08 4.20
N ASP A 145 -16.65 -9.21 4.48
CA ASP A 145 -16.02 -8.44 5.55
C ASP A 145 -16.04 -6.94 5.25
N LYS A 146 -16.12 -6.15 6.29
CA LYS A 146 -16.18 -4.69 6.19
C LYS A 146 -15.09 -4.05 7.05
N ILE A 147 -14.49 -2.98 6.52
CA ILE A 147 -13.57 -2.10 7.23
C ILE A 147 -14.31 -0.79 7.47
N ASP A 148 -14.57 -0.49 8.73
CA ASP A 148 -15.29 0.72 9.15
C ASP A 148 -14.30 1.88 9.34
N LEU A 149 -14.54 2.98 8.62
CA LEU A 149 -13.75 4.22 8.69
C LEU A 149 -14.47 5.36 9.45
N GLY A 150 -15.61 5.06 10.06
CA GLY A 150 -16.45 5.99 10.81
C GLY A 150 -17.76 6.28 10.08
N ASP A 151 -17.75 7.21 9.14
CA ASP A 151 -18.90 7.60 8.32
C ASP A 151 -19.04 6.79 7.03
N MET A 152 -18.09 5.92 6.76
CA MET A 152 -18.07 5.04 5.59
C MET A 152 -17.41 3.71 5.90
N GLU A 153 -17.65 2.72 5.05
CA GLU A 153 -17.05 1.39 5.17
C GLU A 153 -16.55 0.89 3.82
N ILE A 154 -15.55 0.03 3.85
CA ILE A 154 -15.03 -0.68 2.68
C ILE A 154 -15.50 -2.12 2.77
N GLY A 155 -16.29 -2.56 1.78
CA GLY A 155 -16.73 -3.95 1.67
C GLY A 155 -15.72 -4.80 0.90
N SER A 156 -15.49 -6.02 1.38
CA SER A 156 -14.63 -7.02 0.73
C SER A 156 -15.46 -7.95 -0.14
N VAL A 157 -15.04 -8.08 -1.40
CA VAL A 157 -15.58 -9.05 -2.35
C VAL A 157 -14.44 -9.87 -2.91
N ASN A 158 -14.47 -11.18 -2.68
CA ASN A 158 -13.50 -12.10 -3.28
C ASN A 158 -13.93 -12.42 -4.71
N LEU A 159 -13.18 -11.89 -5.66
CA LEU A 159 -13.28 -12.33 -7.03
C LEU A 159 -12.49 -13.63 -7.16
N THR A 160 -13.17 -14.75 -7.22
CA THR A 160 -12.58 -16.01 -7.65
C THR A 160 -12.37 -15.93 -9.15
N VAL A 161 -11.14 -15.73 -9.56
CA VAL A 161 -10.69 -15.87 -10.95
C VAL A 161 -10.04 -17.23 -11.10
#